data_54569d1a6fc648a3a75a98a82b1db5b0
#
_entry.id   54569d1a6fc648a3a75a98a82b1db5b0
#
_cell.length_a   1.000
_cell.length_b   1.000
_cell.length_c   1.000
_cell.angle_alpha   90.00
_cell.angle_beta   90.00
_cell.angle_gamma   90.00
#
_symmetry.space_group_name_H-M   'P 1'
#
loop_
_entity.id
_entity.type
_entity.pdbx_description
1 polymer ?
#
loop_
_entity_poly.entity_id
_entity_poly.type
_entity_poly.pdbx_seq_one_letter_code
_entity_poly.pdbx_strand_id
1 'polypeptide(L)'
;MAFAVASQPDQARPAESELASSSAAAQYITDSCLSDGPVGRVGLEVEAHCYDPADPHRRPTWGEINDVLKSLPAMPGGSVVTVEPGGAVELSGPPIDGVVPAIEAMTTDQTTLRNAFAAAGLGLVLLGADPLRPAKRINPGARYRAMEQFFKASRTGVAGAAMMTSTASVQVNLDAGPAAGWADRVRLAHALGPTLVAIAANSPLLGGAFSGWRSTRQRVWSQLDSARCGPVLTASGDDPGTDWARYALKAPVMLVHSPEAVPVLHYLPFADWADGRELLGGRRPTRHDLEYHLTTLFPPVRPRQWLEIRYLDSVPDAIWPAVVFTLVSLLDDPVAADIAAEAVEPVATAWDIAARVGLGDQRLYTAANRLVAVAAERVPAGLGEAMQRLVTAVERARCPADDFSDQVIENGIRATVTWLARGDP
;
A
#
# COMPACT_ATOMS: atom_id res chain seq x y z
N MET A 1 18.95 -9.01 -0.92
CA MET A 1 18.21 -10.05 -0.17
C MET A 1 16.76 -9.93 -0.56
N ALA A 2 16.17 -10.95 -1.14
CA ALA A 2 14.82 -10.92 -1.69
C ALA A 2 13.78 -10.76 -0.57
N PHE A 3 12.86 -9.82 -0.72
CA PHE A 3 11.75 -9.57 0.19
C PHE A 3 10.54 -10.49 -0.07
N ALA A 4 10.79 -11.72 -0.49
CA ALA A 4 9.76 -12.73 -0.56
C ALA A 4 9.60 -13.38 0.82
N VAL A 5 8.59 -13.02 1.59
CA VAL A 5 8.04 -13.94 2.59
C VAL A 5 7.23 -14.98 1.82
N ALA A 6 7.91 -15.77 0.99
CA ALA A 6 7.38 -17.03 0.56
C ALA A 6 7.29 -17.90 1.81
N SER A 7 6.10 -18.41 2.09
CA SER A 7 5.86 -19.45 3.09
C SER A 7 6.73 -20.67 2.76
N GLN A 8 7.95 -20.70 3.31
CA GLN A 8 8.74 -21.93 3.33
C GLN A 8 8.08 -22.92 4.30
N PRO A 9 8.03 -24.21 3.96
CA PRO A 9 7.53 -25.23 4.88
C PRO A 9 8.40 -25.27 6.13
N ASP A 10 7.73 -25.32 7.27
CA ASP A 10 8.21 -25.33 8.62
C ASP A 10 9.29 -26.43 8.84
N GLN A 11 10.55 -26.02 8.80
CA GLN A 11 11.60 -26.80 9.46
C GLN A 11 11.55 -26.42 10.93
N ALA A 12 11.41 -27.39 11.84
CA ALA A 12 11.40 -27.20 13.28
C ALA A 12 12.59 -26.31 13.71
N ARG A 13 12.33 -25.01 13.93
CA ARG A 13 13.34 -24.07 14.44
C ARG A 13 13.58 -24.36 15.93
N PRO A 14 14.84 -24.18 16.40
CA PRO A 14 15.10 -24.24 17.85
C PRO A 14 14.19 -23.25 18.57
N ALA A 15 13.73 -23.61 19.77
CA ALA A 15 12.85 -22.76 20.56
C ALA A 15 13.52 -21.41 20.79
N GLU A 16 12.98 -20.36 20.15
CA GLU A 16 13.45 -18.99 20.37
C GLU A 16 13.10 -18.54 21.78
N SER A 17 14.02 -17.80 22.39
CA SER A 17 13.77 -17.25 23.75
C SER A 17 12.63 -16.23 23.74
N GLU A 18 11.80 -16.28 24.76
CA GLU A 18 10.76 -15.27 24.98
C GLU A 18 11.38 -13.88 25.15
N LEU A 19 10.65 -12.85 24.71
CA LEU A 19 11.00 -11.46 24.96
C LEU A 19 10.90 -11.18 26.48
N ALA A 20 11.91 -10.50 27.01
CA ALA A 20 11.99 -10.22 28.44
C ALA A 20 10.88 -9.25 28.92
N SER A 21 10.50 -8.26 28.09
CA SER A 21 9.51 -7.23 28.41
C SER A 21 9.09 -6.43 27.18
N SER A 22 8.07 -5.58 27.35
CA SER A 22 7.70 -4.57 26.35
C SER A 22 8.83 -3.57 26.08
N SER A 23 9.66 -3.24 27.07
CA SER A 23 10.84 -2.39 26.89
C SER A 23 11.90 -3.04 26.01
N ALA A 24 12.15 -4.35 26.16
CA ALA A 24 13.07 -5.08 25.29
C ALA A 24 12.53 -5.14 23.84
N ALA A 25 11.22 -5.33 23.67
CA ALA A 25 10.57 -5.29 22.38
C ALA A 25 10.66 -3.88 21.74
N ALA A 26 10.45 -2.80 22.53
CA ALA A 26 10.60 -1.44 22.08
C ALA A 26 12.01 -1.14 21.58
N GLN A 27 13.03 -1.53 22.34
CA GLN A 27 14.43 -1.35 21.99
C GLN A 27 14.74 -2.07 20.65
N TYR A 28 14.31 -3.33 20.52
CA TYR A 28 14.50 -4.09 19.28
C TYR A 28 13.88 -3.40 18.07
N ILE A 29 12.65 -2.89 18.19
CA ILE A 29 11.96 -2.18 17.12
C ILE A 29 12.72 -0.89 16.76
N THR A 30 13.09 -0.09 17.76
CA THR A 30 13.80 1.18 17.56
C THR A 30 15.13 0.96 16.84
N ASP A 31 15.90 -0.07 17.23
CA ASP A 31 17.23 -0.35 16.66
C ASP A 31 17.16 -0.94 15.25
N SER A 32 16.03 -1.54 14.86
CA SER A 32 15.92 -2.30 13.61
C SER A 32 14.97 -1.71 12.56
N CYS A 33 14.22 -0.65 12.90
CA CYS A 33 13.14 -0.18 12.03
C CYS A 33 13.60 0.60 10.79
N LEU A 34 14.75 1.30 10.87
CA LEU A 34 15.36 2.04 9.78
C LEU A 34 16.84 1.68 9.65
N SER A 35 17.35 1.68 8.42
CA SER A 35 18.76 1.44 8.12
C SER A 35 19.44 2.73 7.70
N ASP A 36 20.55 3.06 8.35
CA ASP A 36 21.40 4.19 7.97
C ASP A 36 22.09 3.90 6.63
N GLY A 37 22.10 4.87 5.74
CA GLY A 37 22.74 4.75 4.44
C GLY A 37 22.37 5.87 3.47
N PRO A 38 22.87 5.82 2.23
CA PRO A 38 22.48 6.77 1.20
C PRO A 38 21.02 6.54 0.77
N VAL A 39 20.41 7.55 0.15
CA VAL A 39 19.16 7.42 -0.61
C VAL A 39 19.47 7.01 -2.05
N GLY A 40 18.46 6.47 -2.76
CA GLY A 40 18.53 6.24 -4.21
C GLY A 40 17.98 4.90 -4.67
N ARG A 41 17.83 3.88 -3.80
CA ARG A 41 17.16 2.65 -4.18
C ARG A 41 15.65 2.79 -4.05
N VAL A 42 14.95 2.27 -5.06
CA VAL A 42 13.50 2.30 -5.16
C VAL A 42 12.98 0.89 -5.41
N GLY A 43 12.10 0.41 -4.54
CA GLY A 43 11.29 -0.79 -4.74
C GLY A 43 9.84 -0.40 -4.99
N LEU A 44 9.20 -1.05 -5.94
CA LEU A 44 7.81 -0.76 -6.29
C LEU A 44 6.94 -1.99 -6.07
N GLU A 45 5.71 -1.76 -5.56
CA GLU A 45 4.67 -2.77 -5.52
C GLU A 45 3.45 -2.23 -6.26
N VAL A 46 2.87 -3.05 -7.15
CA VAL A 46 1.69 -2.66 -7.93
C VAL A 46 0.67 -3.77 -7.87
N GLU A 47 -0.51 -3.43 -7.37
CA GLU A 47 -1.65 -4.33 -7.26
C GLU A 47 -2.67 -4.04 -8.37
N ALA A 48 -3.21 -5.09 -8.98
CA ALA A 48 -4.23 -5.00 -10.02
C ALA A 48 -5.40 -5.95 -9.75
N HIS A 49 -6.63 -5.47 -9.93
CA HIS A 49 -7.81 -6.33 -9.83
C HIS A 49 -7.90 -7.26 -11.04
N CYS A 50 -8.10 -8.56 -10.79
CA CYS A 50 -8.26 -9.56 -11.84
C CYS A 50 -9.74 -9.71 -12.22
N TYR A 51 -10.06 -9.59 -13.51
CA TYR A 51 -11.41 -9.69 -14.07
C TYR A 51 -11.51 -10.75 -15.17
N ASP A 52 -12.72 -11.28 -15.34
CA ASP A 52 -13.14 -11.96 -16.55
C ASP A 52 -13.78 -10.93 -17.49
N PRO A 53 -13.15 -10.57 -18.63
CA PRO A 53 -13.73 -9.59 -19.56
C PRO A 53 -15.02 -10.04 -20.23
N ALA A 54 -15.32 -11.36 -20.25
CA ALA A 54 -16.58 -11.88 -20.78
C ALA A 54 -17.74 -11.69 -19.78
N ASP A 55 -17.46 -11.83 -18.49
CA ASP A 55 -18.40 -11.56 -17.40
C ASP A 55 -17.69 -10.87 -16.21
N PRO A 56 -17.59 -9.54 -16.20
CA PRO A 56 -16.85 -8.81 -15.16
C PRO A 56 -17.52 -8.87 -13.77
N HIS A 57 -18.78 -9.33 -13.66
CA HIS A 57 -19.39 -9.64 -12.37
C HIS A 57 -18.85 -10.92 -11.76
N ARG A 58 -18.42 -11.87 -12.59
CA ARG A 58 -17.78 -13.09 -12.14
C ARG A 58 -16.40 -12.76 -11.54
N ARG A 59 -16.17 -13.24 -10.35
CA ARG A 59 -14.81 -13.18 -9.76
C ARG A 59 -14.05 -14.44 -10.19
N PRO A 60 -12.88 -14.31 -10.85
CA PRO A 60 -12.03 -15.45 -11.14
C PRO A 60 -11.73 -16.22 -9.85
N THR A 61 -11.72 -17.53 -9.93
CA THR A 61 -11.47 -18.42 -8.80
C THR A 61 -9.99 -18.43 -8.43
N TRP A 62 -9.68 -18.85 -7.20
CA TRP A 62 -8.30 -19.08 -6.77
C TRP A 62 -7.55 -20.04 -7.72
N GLY A 63 -8.22 -21.09 -8.20
CA GLY A 63 -7.64 -22.06 -9.14
C GLY A 63 -7.23 -21.41 -10.46
N GLU A 64 -8.13 -20.66 -11.10
CA GLU A 64 -7.86 -19.97 -12.37
C GLU A 64 -6.67 -19.02 -12.26
N ILE A 65 -6.64 -18.18 -11.23
CA ILE A 65 -5.52 -17.24 -11.01
C ILE A 65 -4.21 -18.02 -10.75
N ASN A 66 -4.25 -19.00 -9.86
CA ASN A 66 -3.07 -19.78 -9.49
C ASN A 66 -2.52 -20.62 -10.67
N ASP A 67 -3.37 -21.07 -11.58
CA ASP A 67 -2.92 -21.80 -12.79
C ASP A 67 -2.19 -20.85 -13.76
N VAL A 68 -2.61 -19.59 -13.89
CA VAL A 68 -1.82 -18.58 -14.61
C VAL A 68 -0.46 -18.36 -13.92
N LEU A 69 -0.46 -18.19 -12.58
CA LEU A 69 0.78 -17.94 -11.84
C LEU A 69 1.80 -19.07 -11.99
N LYS A 70 1.36 -20.33 -11.99
CA LYS A 70 2.24 -21.51 -12.20
C LYS A 70 2.89 -21.53 -13.59
N SER A 71 2.25 -20.91 -14.57
CA SER A 71 2.74 -20.86 -15.95
C SER A 71 3.59 -19.62 -16.26
N LEU A 72 3.71 -18.70 -15.30
CA LEU A 72 4.49 -17.47 -15.50
C LEU A 72 5.97 -17.77 -15.70
N PRO A 73 6.63 -17.11 -16.66
CA PRO A 73 8.09 -17.06 -16.68
C PRO A 73 8.61 -16.24 -15.48
N ALA A 74 9.91 -16.30 -15.24
CA ALA A 74 10.55 -15.35 -14.35
C ALA A 74 10.25 -13.92 -14.85
N MET A 75 9.85 -13.02 -13.93
CA MET A 75 9.59 -11.63 -14.28
C MET A 75 10.90 -10.95 -14.75
N PRO A 76 10.92 -10.33 -15.93
CA PRO A 76 12.15 -9.73 -16.48
C PRO A 76 12.73 -8.62 -15.61
N GLY A 77 11.88 -7.83 -14.92
CA GLY A 77 12.28 -6.82 -13.96
C GLY A 77 12.55 -7.36 -12.55
N GLY A 78 12.40 -8.67 -12.35
CA GLY A 78 12.70 -9.36 -11.10
C GLY A 78 11.59 -9.34 -10.05
N SER A 79 10.38 -8.89 -10.38
CA SER A 79 9.27 -8.87 -9.41
C SER A 79 8.86 -10.28 -8.97
N VAL A 80 8.48 -10.39 -7.70
CA VAL A 80 7.74 -11.53 -7.16
C VAL A 80 6.25 -11.28 -7.37
N VAL A 81 5.50 -12.32 -7.77
CA VAL A 81 4.06 -12.22 -8.00
C VAL A 81 3.31 -12.88 -6.84
N THR A 82 2.41 -12.15 -6.21
CA THR A 82 1.55 -12.64 -5.13
C THR A 82 0.07 -12.40 -5.44
N VAL A 83 -0.82 -13.00 -4.63
CA VAL A 83 -2.28 -12.84 -4.79
C VAL A 83 -2.88 -12.45 -3.46
N GLU A 84 -3.53 -11.32 -3.47
CA GLU A 84 -4.25 -10.76 -2.34
C GLU A 84 -5.50 -11.59 -1.98
N PRO A 85 -6.06 -11.43 -0.75
CA PRO A 85 -7.21 -12.22 -0.31
C PRO A 85 -8.40 -12.23 -1.27
N GLY A 86 -8.65 -11.13 -1.97
CA GLY A 86 -9.75 -10.97 -2.91
C GLY A 86 -9.46 -11.38 -4.34
N GLY A 87 -8.21 -11.77 -4.64
CA GLY A 87 -7.76 -12.14 -5.98
C GLY A 87 -7.16 -10.98 -6.79
N ALA A 88 -6.87 -9.85 -6.18
CA ALA A 88 -5.97 -8.87 -6.78
C ALA A 88 -4.57 -9.49 -6.87
N VAL A 89 -3.89 -9.22 -7.98
CA VAL A 89 -2.54 -9.73 -8.25
C VAL A 89 -1.55 -8.60 -7.99
N GLU A 90 -0.51 -8.91 -7.22
CA GLU A 90 0.53 -7.97 -6.84
C GLU A 90 1.86 -8.33 -7.49
N LEU A 91 2.53 -7.33 -8.03
CA LEU A 91 3.94 -7.36 -8.40
C LEU A 91 4.74 -6.62 -7.34
N SER A 92 5.68 -7.32 -6.69
CA SER A 92 6.62 -6.74 -5.73
C SER A 92 8.02 -6.75 -6.34
N GLY A 93 8.48 -5.60 -6.85
CA GLY A 93 9.78 -5.42 -7.48
C GLY A 93 10.94 -5.40 -6.47
N PRO A 94 12.14 -5.83 -6.87
CA PRO A 94 13.34 -5.67 -6.04
C PRO A 94 13.70 -4.18 -5.88
N PRO A 95 14.48 -3.81 -4.86
CA PRO A 95 15.07 -2.48 -4.78
C PRO A 95 16.09 -2.28 -5.90
N ILE A 96 15.88 -1.27 -6.73
CA ILE A 96 16.71 -0.92 -7.90
C ILE A 96 17.32 0.46 -7.69
N ASP A 97 18.55 0.67 -8.12
CA ASP A 97 19.22 1.96 -8.05
C ASP A 97 18.57 2.94 -9.05
N GLY A 98 17.92 3.96 -8.52
CA GLY A 98 17.23 5.01 -9.25
C GLY A 98 15.77 4.72 -9.59
N VAL A 99 14.96 5.76 -9.53
CA VAL A 99 13.50 5.67 -9.77
C VAL A 99 13.15 5.30 -11.21
N VAL A 100 13.92 5.77 -12.19
CA VAL A 100 13.63 5.49 -13.62
C VAL A 100 13.83 4.03 -13.96
N PRO A 101 14.98 3.39 -13.64
CA PRO A 101 15.14 1.96 -13.82
C PRO A 101 14.11 1.12 -13.05
N ALA A 102 13.69 1.55 -11.86
CA ALA A 102 12.66 0.86 -11.09
C ALA A 102 11.29 0.91 -11.81
N ILE A 103 10.91 2.06 -12.37
CA ILE A 103 9.70 2.24 -13.18
C ILE A 103 9.76 1.37 -14.45
N GLU A 104 10.88 1.37 -15.16
CA GLU A 104 11.06 0.57 -16.38
C GLU A 104 10.96 -0.92 -16.11
N ALA A 105 11.60 -1.41 -15.04
CA ALA A 105 11.51 -2.80 -14.61
C ALA A 105 10.07 -3.20 -14.26
N MET A 106 9.37 -2.40 -13.47
CA MET A 106 7.97 -2.64 -13.10
C MET A 106 7.04 -2.60 -14.32
N THR A 107 7.23 -1.67 -15.25
CA THR A 107 6.45 -1.58 -16.51
C THR A 107 6.63 -2.84 -17.36
N THR A 108 7.85 -3.35 -17.44
CA THR A 108 8.17 -4.58 -18.18
C THR A 108 7.49 -5.79 -17.52
N ASP A 109 7.55 -5.89 -16.19
CA ASP A 109 6.91 -6.97 -15.44
C ASP A 109 5.37 -6.91 -15.55
N GLN A 110 4.77 -5.72 -15.45
CA GLN A 110 3.33 -5.54 -15.67
C GLN A 110 2.90 -6.01 -17.07
N THR A 111 3.67 -5.67 -18.11
CA THR A 111 3.40 -6.10 -19.48
C THR A 111 3.45 -7.62 -19.59
N THR A 112 4.48 -8.26 -19.01
CA THR A 112 4.62 -9.72 -18.98
C THR A 112 3.46 -10.38 -18.26
N LEU A 113 3.09 -9.87 -17.10
CA LEU A 113 1.97 -10.38 -16.30
C LEU A 113 0.64 -10.25 -17.04
N ARG A 114 0.34 -9.08 -17.61
CA ARG A 114 -0.89 -8.85 -18.38
C ARG A 114 -1.02 -9.78 -19.58
N ASN A 115 0.06 -9.99 -20.32
CA ASN A 115 0.06 -10.91 -21.46
C ASN A 115 -0.29 -12.34 -21.02
N ALA A 116 0.24 -12.81 -19.90
CA ALA A 116 -0.08 -14.13 -19.38
C ALA A 116 -1.55 -14.24 -18.93
N PHE A 117 -2.09 -13.24 -18.25
CA PHE A 117 -3.49 -13.22 -17.85
C PHE A 117 -4.43 -13.13 -19.09
N ALA A 118 -4.11 -12.29 -20.07
CA ALA A 118 -4.85 -12.16 -21.32
C ALA A 118 -4.89 -13.49 -22.09
N ALA A 119 -3.77 -14.23 -22.16
CA ALA A 119 -3.71 -15.55 -22.79
C ALA A 119 -4.65 -16.58 -22.08
N ALA A 120 -4.92 -16.39 -20.80
CA ALA A 120 -5.88 -17.18 -20.03
C ALA A 120 -7.33 -16.63 -20.09
N GLY A 121 -7.60 -15.60 -20.89
CA GLY A 121 -8.91 -14.96 -21.00
C GLY A 121 -9.27 -14.06 -19.81
N LEU A 122 -8.28 -13.65 -19.01
CA LEU A 122 -8.44 -12.77 -17.85
C LEU A 122 -7.78 -11.40 -18.10
N GLY A 123 -8.25 -10.38 -17.41
CA GLY A 123 -7.69 -9.03 -17.50
C GLY A 123 -7.29 -8.46 -16.15
N LEU A 124 -6.27 -7.61 -16.13
CA LEU A 124 -5.79 -6.92 -14.93
C LEU A 124 -6.09 -5.42 -15.04
N VAL A 125 -6.73 -4.87 -14.01
CA VAL A 125 -7.21 -3.47 -13.99
C VAL A 125 -6.64 -2.74 -12.79
N LEU A 126 -6.01 -1.59 -13.04
CA LEU A 126 -5.47 -0.70 -12.03
C LEU A 126 -6.55 0.27 -11.54
N LEU A 127 -7.17 -0.05 -10.41
CA LEU A 127 -8.14 0.77 -9.70
C LEU A 127 -7.89 0.63 -8.20
N GLY A 128 -8.04 1.71 -7.44
CA GLY A 128 -7.82 1.67 -5.99
C GLY A 128 -8.84 0.85 -5.22
N ALA A 129 -10.02 0.58 -5.80
CA ALA A 129 -11.02 -0.34 -5.24
C ALA A 129 -11.77 -1.06 -6.35
N ASP A 130 -12.31 -2.26 -6.06
CA ASP A 130 -13.16 -3.02 -6.97
C ASP A 130 -14.52 -2.31 -7.16
N PRO A 131 -14.76 -1.68 -8.32
CA PRO A 131 -15.94 -0.85 -8.51
C PRO A 131 -17.22 -1.68 -8.68
N LEU A 132 -17.11 -2.97 -8.96
CA LEU A 132 -18.23 -3.77 -9.46
C LEU A 132 -18.66 -4.91 -8.53
N ARG A 133 -17.71 -5.59 -7.90
CA ARG A 133 -17.99 -6.85 -7.19
C ARG A 133 -18.00 -6.65 -5.68
N PRO A 134 -18.86 -7.36 -4.95
CA PRO A 134 -18.87 -7.30 -3.49
C PRO A 134 -17.57 -7.89 -2.90
N ALA A 135 -17.23 -7.45 -1.69
CA ALA A 135 -16.10 -7.96 -0.94
C ALA A 135 -16.23 -9.48 -0.72
N LYS A 136 -15.25 -10.25 -1.20
CA LYS A 136 -15.24 -11.73 -1.10
C LYS A 136 -13.81 -12.24 -1.13
N ARG A 137 -13.42 -12.99 -0.09
CA ARG A 137 -12.14 -13.69 -0.07
C ARG A 137 -12.20 -14.94 -0.94
N ILE A 138 -11.18 -15.12 -1.79
CA ILE A 138 -10.96 -16.33 -2.59
C ILE A 138 -9.66 -17.05 -2.22
N ASN A 139 -8.64 -16.31 -1.72
CA ASN A 139 -7.39 -16.90 -1.28
C ASN A 139 -7.63 -17.74 0.00
N PRO A 140 -7.31 -19.07 -0.02
CA PRO A 140 -7.59 -19.98 1.08
C PRO A 140 -6.61 -19.88 2.26
N GLY A 141 -5.60 -19.02 2.20
CA GLY A 141 -4.53 -18.92 3.18
C GLY A 141 -5.03 -18.78 4.63
N ALA A 142 -4.43 -19.51 5.57
CA ALA A 142 -4.80 -19.51 6.98
C ALA A 142 -4.68 -18.11 7.61
N ARG A 143 -3.62 -17.38 7.25
CA ARG A 143 -3.41 -15.98 7.69
C ARG A 143 -4.61 -15.10 7.36
N TYR A 144 -5.12 -15.15 6.14
CA TYR A 144 -6.25 -14.32 5.70
C TYR A 144 -7.58 -14.72 6.36
N ARG A 145 -7.77 -16.02 6.66
CA ARG A 145 -8.91 -16.47 7.47
C ARG A 145 -8.85 -15.91 8.89
N ALA A 146 -7.67 -15.93 9.51
CA ALA A 146 -7.45 -15.40 10.84
C ALA A 146 -7.66 -13.87 10.89
N MET A 147 -7.15 -13.13 9.91
CA MET A 147 -7.39 -11.68 9.78
C MET A 147 -8.88 -11.35 9.64
N GLU A 148 -9.63 -12.09 8.82
CA GLU A 148 -11.07 -11.92 8.66
C GLU A 148 -11.82 -12.13 10.00
N GLN A 149 -11.44 -13.13 10.79
CA GLN A 149 -12.01 -13.39 12.10
C GLN A 149 -11.67 -12.28 13.11
N PHE A 150 -10.43 -11.79 13.11
CA PHE A 150 -10.03 -10.66 13.93
C PHE A 150 -10.86 -9.41 13.63
N PHE A 151 -11.01 -9.02 12.36
CA PHE A 151 -11.79 -7.84 12.00
C PHE A 151 -13.28 -7.99 12.36
N LYS A 152 -13.85 -9.19 12.27
CA LYS A 152 -15.21 -9.45 12.76
C LYS A 152 -15.31 -9.26 14.28
N ALA A 153 -14.36 -9.77 15.05
CA ALA A 153 -14.34 -9.65 16.49
C ALA A 153 -14.14 -8.20 16.98
N SER A 154 -13.30 -7.43 16.27
CA SER A 154 -13.06 -6.01 16.56
C SER A 154 -14.14 -5.06 16.04
N ARG A 155 -15.27 -5.58 15.53
CA ARG A 155 -16.41 -4.83 14.97
C ARG A 155 -16.07 -4.00 13.72
N THR A 156 -14.96 -4.28 13.06
CA THR A 156 -14.56 -3.64 11.80
C THR A 156 -14.68 -4.61 10.61
N GLY A 157 -15.50 -5.67 10.74
CA GLY A 157 -15.59 -6.76 9.77
C GLY A 157 -15.93 -6.33 8.34
N VAL A 158 -16.82 -5.33 8.18
CA VAL A 158 -17.18 -4.82 6.84
C VAL A 158 -15.99 -4.10 6.21
N ALA A 159 -15.36 -3.18 6.93
CA ALA A 159 -14.19 -2.45 6.45
C ALA A 159 -12.99 -3.41 6.24
N GLY A 160 -12.77 -4.36 7.17
CA GLY A 160 -11.71 -5.36 7.04
C GLY A 160 -11.89 -6.28 5.83
N ALA A 161 -13.12 -6.72 5.56
CA ALA A 161 -13.41 -7.50 4.36
C ALA A 161 -13.16 -6.69 3.08
N ALA A 162 -13.65 -5.44 3.02
CA ALA A 162 -13.43 -4.56 1.87
C ALA A 162 -11.94 -4.26 1.66
N MET A 163 -11.19 -3.94 2.74
CA MET A 163 -9.75 -3.69 2.68
C MET A 163 -9.00 -4.88 2.11
N MET A 164 -9.22 -6.08 2.65
CA MET A 164 -8.49 -7.29 2.23
C MET A 164 -8.86 -7.76 0.82
N THR A 165 -10.10 -7.50 0.35
CA THR A 165 -10.60 -8.20 -0.85
C THR A 165 -11.02 -7.30 -1.99
N SER A 166 -11.05 -5.99 -1.75
CA SER A 166 -11.59 -5.04 -2.73
C SER A 166 -10.75 -3.77 -2.87
N THR A 167 -9.58 -3.67 -2.23
CA THR A 167 -8.66 -2.53 -2.44
C THR A 167 -7.39 -2.98 -3.14
N ALA A 168 -6.78 -2.05 -3.89
CA ALA A 168 -5.48 -2.23 -4.55
C ALA A 168 -4.71 -0.91 -4.56
N SER A 169 -3.38 -0.99 -4.54
CA SER A 169 -2.48 0.16 -4.35
C SER A 169 -1.27 0.13 -5.28
N VAL A 170 -0.63 1.28 -5.39
CA VAL A 170 0.80 1.40 -5.72
C VAL A 170 1.52 1.71 -4.43
N GLN A 171 2.57 0.95 -4.10
CA GLN A 171 3.42 1.18 -2.95
C GLN A 171 4.84 1.49 -3.41
N VAL A 172 5.49 2.39 -2.69
CA VAL A 172 6.85 2.84 -3.01
C VAL A 172 7.74 2.63 -1.80
N ASN A 173 8.78 1.83 -1.98
CA ASN A 173 9.76 1.50 -0.96
C ASN A 173 11.04 2.30 -1.22
N LEU A 174 11.48 3.11 -0.26
CA LEU A 174 12.62 4.02 -0.38
C LEU A 174 13.62 3.81 0.74
N ASP A 175 14.91 3.91 0.46
CA ASP A 175 15.93 3.95 1.50
C ASP A 175 15.56 4.99 2.58
N ALA A 176 15.83 4.66 3.85
CA ALA A 176 15.56 5.58 4.95
C ALA A 176 16.45 6.84 4.91
N GLY A 177 17.57 6.75 4.20
CA GLY A 177 18.58 7.81 4.12
C GLY A 177 19.49 7.84 5.34
N PRO A 178 20.34 8.88 5.45
CA PRO A 178 21.23 9.08 6.58
C PRO A 178 20.45 9.25 7.89
N ALA A 179 20.94 8.62 8.97
CA ALA A 179 20.26 8.61 10.27
C ALA A 179 19.97 10.02 10.82
N ALA A 180 20.85 10.99 10.57
CA ALA A 180 20.67 12.37 10.99
C ALA A 180 19.43 13.05 10.35
N GLY A 181 18.92 12.53 9.23
CA GLY A 181 17.76 13.07 8.50
C GLY A 181 16.47 12.29 8.67
N TRP A 182 16.45 11.20 9.43
CA TRP A 182 15.27 10.32 9.51
C TRP A 182 14.01 11.03 9.99
N ALA A 183 14.12 11.90 11.00
CA ALA A 183 12.94 12.60 11.54
C ALA A 183 12.25 13.47 10.49
N ASP A 184 13.02 14.27 9.75
CA ASP A 184 12.50 15.16 8.71
C ASP A 184 11.95 14.37 7.52
N ARG A 185 12.67 13.33 7.09
CA ARG A 185 12.28 12.48 5.98
C ARG A 185 10.96 11.70 6.27
N VAL A 186 10.84 11.11 7.45
CA VAL A 186 9.62 10.41 7.86
C VAL A 186 8.45 11.38 8.02
N ARG A 187 8.71 12.57 8.58
CA ARG A 187 7.71 13.64 8.70
C ARG A 187 7.22 14.10 7.33
N LEU A 188 8.15 14.36 6.40
CA LEU A 188 7.81 14.74 5.02
C LEU A 188 7.03 13.64 4.30
N ALA A 189 7.44 12.37 4.41
CA ALA A 189 6.74 11.24 3.81
C ALA A 189 5.26 11.15 4.26
N HIS A 190 4.97 11.46 5.53
CA HIS A 190 3.59 11.53 6.02
C HIS A 190 2.87 12.81 5.54
N ALA A 191 3.53 13.96 5.56
CA ALA A 191 2.93 15.24 5.19
C ALA A 191 2.54 15.32 3.71
N LEU A 192 3.30 14.65 2.84
CA LEU A 192 2.98 14.48 1.42
C LEU A 192 1.70 13.66 1.18
N GLY A 193 1.36 12.78 2.13
CA GLY A 193 0.27 11.80 1.98
C GLY A 193 -1.05 12.40 1.50
N PRO A 194 -1.65 13.39 2.19
CA PRO A 194 -2.91 13.96 1.75
C PRO A 194 -2.88 14.51 0.32
N THR A 195 -1.83 15.25 -0.04
CA THR A 195 -1.72 15.83 -1.38
C THR A 195 -1.56 14.75 -2.46
N LEU A 196 -0.74 13.74 -2.20
CA LEU A 196 -0.54 12.63 -3.15
C LEU A 196 -1.77 11.71 -3.23
N VAL A 197 -2.50 11.52 -2.13
CA VAL A 197 -3.83 10.86 -2.17
C VAL A 197 -4.79 11.65 -3.06
N ALA A 198 -4.82 12.98 -2.97
CA ALA A 198 -5.69 13.81 -3.80
C ALA A 198 -5.32 13.73 -5.29
N ILE A 199 -4.03 13.67 -5.61
CA ILE A 199 -3.50 13.54 -6.99
C ILE A 199 -3.81 12.15 -7.56
N ALA A 200 -3.61 11.10 -6.77
CA ALA A 200 -3.63 9.71 -7.21
C ALA A 200 -4.96 8.97 -6.91
N ALA A 201 -5.97 9.67 -6.38
CA ALA A 201 -7.27 9.05 -6.09
C ALA A 201 -7.84 8.36 -7.34
N ASN A 202 -8.17 7.07 -7.22
CA ASN A 202 -8.65 6.24 -8.33
C ASN A 202 -9.64 5.16 -7.86
N SER A 203 -10.52 5.49 -6.93
CA SER A 203 -11.51 4.54 -6.41
C SER A 203 -12.83 5.22 -6.03
N PRO A 204 -13.56 5.81 -7.00
CA PRO A 204 -14.82 6.50 -6.71
C PRO A 204 -16.00 5.56 -6.46
N LEU A 205 -15.85 4.27 -6.80
CA LEU A 205 -16.87 3.24 -6.65
C LEU A 205 -16.37 2.07 -5.78
N LEU A 206 -17.32 1.37 -5.16
CA LEU A 206 -17.06 0.11 -4.47
C LEU A 206 -18.31 -0.78 -4.57
N GLY A 207 -18.14 -2.02 -5.03
CA GLY A 207 -19.20 -3.03 -5.02
C GLY A 207 -20.45 -2.65 -5.79
N GLY A 208 -20.34 -1.95 -6.91
CA GLY A 208 -21.44 -1.57 -7.79
C GLY A 208 -22.02 -0.18 -7.58
N ALA A 209 -21.49 0.61 -6.63
CA ALA A 209 -22.05 1.92 -6.31
C ALA A 209 -21.01 3.03 -6.15
N PHE A 210 -21.35 4.25 -6.54
CA PHE A 210 -20.58 5.44 -6.20
C PHE A 210 -20.56 5.63 -4.68
N SER A 211 -19.38 5.85 -4.13
CA SER A 211 -19.18 6.00 -2.69
C SER A 211 -19.33 7.45 -2.20
N GLY A 212 -19.27 8.43 -3.13
CA GLY A 212 -19.17 9.85 -2.84
C GLY A 212 -17.75 10.31 -2.45
N TRP A 213 -16.74 9.43 -2.62
CA TRP A 213 -15.32 9.71 -2.36
C TRP A 213 -14.51 9.55 -3.64
N ARG A 214 -13.40 10.28 -3.78
CA ARG A 214 -12.44 10.09 -4.87
C ARG A 214 -11.54 8.88 -4.60
N SER A 215 -11.12 8.69 -3.33
CA SER A 215 -10.45 7.49 -2.87
C SER A 215 -11.31 6.76 -1.83
N THR A 216 -12.13 5.82 -2.29
CA THR A 216 -12.87 4.90 -1.40
C THR A 216 -11.91 3.96 -0.68
N ARG A 217 -10.76 3.66 -1.28
CA ARG A 217 -9.69 2.89 -0.62
C ARG A 217 -9.28 3.56 0.69
N GLN A 218 -8.97 4.85 0.67
CA GLN A 218 -8.59 5.58 1.89
C GLN A 218 -9.75 5.62 2.91
N ARG A 219 -10.99 5.79 2.45
CA ARG A 219 -12.16 5.69 3.33
C ARG A 219 -12.26 4.34 4.02
N VAL A 220 -12.03 3.25 3.29
CA VAL A 220 -12.06 1.87 3.85
C VAL A 220 -10.98 1.72 4.93
N TRP A 221 -9.75 2.18 4.65
CA TRP A 221 -8.65 2.14 5.60
C TRP A 221 -8.91 2.98 6.85
N SER A 222 -9.53 4.14 6.73
CA SER A 222 -9.87 5.01 7.88
C SER A 222 -10.95 4.43 8.81
N GLN A 223 -11.71 3.44 8.35
CA GLN A 223 -12.72 2.73 9.16
C GLN A 223 -12.15 1.54 9.95
N LEU A 224 -10.87 1.24 9.80
CA LEU A 224 -10.16 0.23 10.57
C LEU A 224 -9.59 0.82 11.87
N ASP A 225 -9.00 -0.04 12.69
CA ASP A 225 -8.36 0.37 13.94
C ASP A 225 -7.22 1.36 13.67
N SER A 226 -7.34 2.58 14.19
CA SER A 226 -6.33 3.64 14.03
C SER A 226 -4.98 3.29 14.69
N ALA A 227 -4.97 2.42 15.71
CA ALA A 227 -3.74 1.92 16.32
C ALA A 227 -2.96 0.99 15.38
N ARG A 228 -3.59 0.53 14.29
CA ARG A 228 -3.01 -0.36 13.28
C ARG A 228 -2.83 0.31 11.92
N CYS A 229 -3.72 1.22 11.53
CA CYS A 229 -3.82 1.78 10.18
C CYS A 229 -3.66 3.31 10.13
N GLY A 230 -3.57 3.98 11.28
CA GLY A 230 -3.35 5.43 11.34
C GLY A 230 -1.89 5.82 11.11
N PRO A 231 -1.60 7.11 10.93
CA PRO A 231 -0.24 7.64 10.85
C PRO A 231 0.56 7.32 12.12
N VAL A 232 1.85 7.02 11.96
CA VAL A 232 2.76 6.66 13.07
C VAL A 232 3.18 7.87 13.89
N LEU A 233 3.24 9.07 13.28
CA LEU A 233 3.80 10.27 13.90
C LEU A 233 3.07 10.67 15.19
N THR A 234 3.85 10.96 16.22
CA THR A 234 3.42 11.67 17.43
C THR A 234 3.55 13.18 17.25
N ALA A 235 3.11 13.94 18.24
CA ALA A 235 3.16 15.41 18.21
C ALA A 235 4.60 15.96 18.07
N SER A 236 5.64 15.26 18.57
CA SER A 236 7.04 15.68 18.43
C SER A 236 7.65 15.20 17.12
N GLY A 237 7.44 13.92 16.73
CA GLY A 237 8.01 13.34 15.52
C GLY A 237 9.55 13.38 15.45
N ASP A 238 10.24 13.52 16.58
CA ASP A 238 11.69 13.75 16.61
C ASP A 238 12.51 12.46 16.58
N ASP A 239 11.89 11.33 16.98
CA ASP A 239 12.48 10.00 16.94
C ASP A 239 11.54 8.98 16.28
N PRO A 240 11.69 8.75 14.98
CA PRO A 240 10.83 7.81 14.24
C PRO A 240 10.89 6.37 14.77
N GLY A 241 12.03 5.95 15.31
CA GLY A 241 12.20 4.62 15.88
C GLY A 241 11.36 4.42 17.14
N THR A 242 11.44 5.37 18.07
CA THR A 242 10.62 5.38 19.30
C THR A 242 9.13 5.52 18.96
N ASP A 243 8.77 6.35 18.00
CA ASP A 243 7.38 6.51 17.55
C ASP A 243 6.83 5.22 16.97
N TRP A 244 7.61 4.55 16.14
CA TRP A 244 7.24 3.25 15.57
C TRP A 244 7.12 2.16 16.64
N ALA A 245 8.06 2.10 17.58
CA ALA A 245 7.98 1.14 18.70
C ALA A 245 6.73 1.35 19.54
N ARG A 246 6.41 2.60 19.88
CA ARG A 246 5.19 2.95 20.63
C ARG A 246 3.93 2.56 19.87
N TYR A 247 3.89 2.85 18.57
CA TYR A 247 2.79 2.48 17.69
C TYR A 247 2.58 0.95 17.67
N ALA A 248 3.65 0.20 17.42
CA ALA A 248 3.61 -1.24 17.30
C ALA A 248 3.18 -1.93 18.61
N LEU A 249 3.72 -1.47 19.75
CA LEU A 249 3.41 -2.06 21.06
C LEU A 249 2.01 -1.73 21.56
N LYS A 250 1.45 -0.60 21.14
CA LYS A 250 0.06 -0.21 21.46
C LYS A 250 -0.95 -0.98 20.62
N ALA A 251 -0.60 -1.38 19.42
CA ALA A 251 -1.51 -2.09 18.54
C ALA A 251 -1.90 -3.46 19.13
N PRO A 252 -3.19 -3.85 19.06
CA PRO A 252 -3.62 -5.15 19.53
C PRO A 252 -3.02 -6.28 18.67
N VAL A 253 -2.67 -7.39 19.29
CA VAL A 253 -2.21 -8.59 18.60
C VAL A 253 -3.34 -9.10 17.71
N MET A 254 -3.08 -9.22 16.40
CA MET A 254 -4.07 -9.71 15.45
C MET A 254 -4.12 -11.23 15.42
N LEU A 255 -2.95 -11.84 15.40
CA LEU A 255 -2.82 -13.30 15.28
C LEU A 255 -1.47 -13.77 15.81
N VAL A 256 -1.43 -15.03 16.20
CA VAL A 256 -0.22 -15.75 16.62
C VAL A 256 0.02 -16.86 15.60
N HIS A 257 1.27 -17.08 15.25
CA HIS A 257 1.66 -18.15 14.33
C HIS A 257 2.15 -19.37 15.13
N SER A 258 1.32 -20.45 15.21
CA SER A 258 1.74 -21.68 15.89
C SER A 258 0.72 -22.83 15.70
N PRO A 259 0.95 -23.83 14.90
CA PRO A 259 1.76 -23.91 13.68
C PRO A 259 1.13 -23.16 12.51
N GLU A 260 -0.18 -22.85 12.58
CA GLU A 260 -0.92 -22.00 11.65
C GLU A 260 -1.27 -20.66 12.30
N ALA A 261 -1.69 -19.68 11.49
CA ALA A 261 -2.15 -18.39 11.96
C ALA A 261 -3.46 -18.54 12.77
N VAL A 262 -3.41 -18.25 14.07
CA VAL A 262 -4.56 -18.27 15.00
C VAL A 262 -4.94 -16.83 15.35
N PRO A 263 -6.21 -16.40 15.17
CA PRO A 263 -6.61 -15.05 15.48
C PRO A 263 -6.74 -14.82 17.00
N VAL A 264 -6.38 -13.62 17.45
CA VAL A 264 -6.67 -13.13 18.80
C VAL A 264 -7.98 -12.35 18.74
N LEU A 265 -9.03 -12.85 19.38
CA LEU A 265 -10.41 -12.35 19.19
C LEU A 265 -10.84 -11.33 20.26
N HIS A 266 -9.94 -10.90 21.12
CA HIS A 266 -10.16 -9.87 22.12
C HIS A 266 -9.06 -8.80 22.02
N TYR A 267 -9.28 -7.65 22.64
CA TYR A 267 -8.32 -6.56 22.60
C TYR A 267 -7.15 -6.85 23.55
N LEU A 268 -5.98 -7.10 23.00
CA LEU A 268 -4.74 -7.32 23.74
C LEU A 268 -3.59 -6.56 23.08
N PRO A 269 -3.13 -5.41 23.61
CA PRO A 269 -1.94 -4.73 23.15
C PRO A 269 -0.72 -5.65 23.17
N PHE A 270 0.17 -5.52 22.17
CA PHE A 270 1.39 -6.34 22.16
C PHE A 270 2.25 -6.13 23.42
N ALA A 271 2.28 -4.90 23.97
CA ALA A 271 2.97 -4.59 25.21
C ALA A 271 2.49 -5.45 26.39
N ASP A 272 1.19 -5.68 26.52
CA ASP A 272 0.62 -6.46 27.62
C ASP A 272 0.99 -7.95 27.50
N TRP A 273 1.05 -8.48 26.28
CA TRP A 273 1.56 -9.83 26.04
C TRP A 273 3.07 -9.93 26.34
N ALA A 274 3.87 -8.94 25.91
CA ALA A 274 5.31 -8.91 26.17
C ALA A 274 5.65 -8.79 27.65
N ASP A 275 4.87 -8.03 28.43
CA ASP A 275 5.04 -7.92 29.89
C ASP A 275 4.49 -9.13 30.67
N GLY A 276 3.82 -10.08 29.97
CA GLY A 276 3.25 -11.26 30.61
C GLY A 276 1.99 -10.97 31.43
N ARG A 277 1.31 -9.83 31.19
CA ARG A 277 0.02 -9.53 31.82
C ARG A 277 -1.07 -10.49 31.35
N GLU A 278 -0.93 -10.94 30.11
CA GLU A 278 -1.71 -12.01 29.52
C GLU A 278 -0.78 -12.89 28.68
N LEU A 279 -1.01 -14.21 28.70
CA LEU A 279 -0.21 -15.17 27.94
C LEU A 279 -1.03 -15.72 26.78
N LEU A 280 -0.50 -15.69 25.57
CA LEU A 280 -1.09 -16.35 24.42
C LEU A 280 -0.45 -17.72 24.21
N GLY A 281 -1.27 -18.77 24.19
CA GLY A 281 -0.76 -20.14 24.15
C GLY A 281 0.08 -20.52 25.38
N GLY A 282 -0.16 -19.88 26.55
CA GLY A 282 0.54 -20.14 27.79
C GLY A 282 1.96 -19.56 27.89
N ARG A 283 2.38 -18.70 26.95
CA ARG A 283 3.73 -18.12 26.89
C ARG A 283 3.74 -16.62 26.61
N ARG A 284 4.86 -15.97 26.86
CA ARG A 284 5.18 -14.63 26.35
C ARG A 284 5.53 -14.69 24.86
N PRO A 285 5.54 -13.55 24.14
CA PRO A 285 5.95 -13.54 22.75
C PRO A 285 7.46 -13.76 22.61
N THR A 286 7.84 -14.37 21.50
CA THR A 286 9.23 -14.44 21.05
C THR A 286 9.54 -13.24 20.13
N ARG A 287 10.79 -13.09 19.72
CA ARG A 287 11.20 -12.14 18.68
C ARG A 287 10.46 -12.40 17.36
N HIS A 288 10.29 -13.66 16.98
CA HIS A 288 9.53 -14.02 15.78
C HIS A 288 8.07 -13.59 15.85
N ASP A 289 7.42 -13.73 17.03
CA ASP A 289 6.05 -13.21 17.22
C ASP A 289 5.99 -11.68 17.05
N LEU A 290 7.00 -10.96 17.53
CA LEU A 290 7.10 -9.52 17.33
C LEU A 290 7.27 -9.17 15.85
N GLU A 291 8.21 -9.79 15.17
CA GLU A 291 8.42 -9.59 13.72
C GLU A 291 7.14 -9.91 12.93
N TYR A 292 6.44 -10.98 13.28
CA TYR A 292 5.17 -11.33 12.67
C TYR A 292 4.06 -10.31 12.99
N HIS A 293 3.99 -9.80 14.22
CA HIS A 293 3.07 -8.73 14.61
C HIS A 293 3.29 -7.47 13.77
N LEU A 294 4.56 -7.05 13.56
CA LEU A 294 4.90 -5.89 12.71
C LEU A 294 4.35 -6.03 11.29
N THR A 295 4.26 -7.25 10.73
CA THR A 295 3.66 -7.49 9.41
C THR A 295 2.14 -7.29 9.37
N THR A 296 1.49 -7.17 10.52
CA THR A 296 0.04 -6.93 10.64
C THR A 296 -0.31 -5.47 10.90
N LEU A 297 0.66 -4.57 10.86
CA LEU A 297 0.49 -3.13 11.02
C LEU A 297 0.54 -2.46 9.65
N PHE A 298 -0.41 -1.58 9.37
CA PHE A 298 -0.65 -1.00 8.05
C PHE A 298 -0.72 0.53 8.05
N PRO A 299 0.25 1.24 8.67
CA PRO A 299 0.25 2.70 8.62
C PRO A 299 0.48 3.22 7.20
N PRO A 300 0.12 4.47 6.88
CA PRO A 300 0.37 5.09 5.59
C PRO A 300 1.84 5.11 5.17
N VAL A 301 2.74 5.26 6.13
CA VAL A 301 4.20 5.13 5.99
C VAL A 301 4.67 4.13 7.03
N ARG A 302 5.23 3.01 6.60
CA ARG A 302 5.68 1.92 7.46
C ARG A 302 7.20 1.81 7.47
N PRO A 303 7.87 1.95 8.63
CA PRO A 303 9.29 1.67 8.76
C PRO A 303 9.55 0.14 8.66
N ARG A 304 10.45 -0.24 7.76
CA ARG A 304 10.85 -1.66 7.52
C ARG A 304 12.32 -1.78 7.15
N GLN A 305 13.23 -1.11 7.86
CA GLN A 305 14.60 -0.78 7.48
C GLN A 305 14.67 0.27 6.36
N TRP A 306 13.60 0.46 5.64
CA TRP A 306 13.34 1.47 4.63
C TRP A 306 11.98 2.12 4.91
N LEU A 307 11.58 3.10 4.14
CA LEU A 307 10.25 3.69 4.19
C LEU A 307 9.36 3.02 3.14
N GLU A 308 8.31 2.35 3.59
CA GLU A 308 7.28 1.78 2.74
C GLU A 308 6.08 2.73 2.69
N ILE A 309 5.90 3.40 1.58
CA ILE A 309 4.82 4.35 1.32
C ILE A 309 3.62 3.59 0.76
N ARG A 310 2.46 3.62 1.45
CA ARG A 310 1.33 2.73 1.22
C ARG A 310 0.02 3.44 0.84
N TYR A 311 0.00 4.75 0.79
CA TYR A 311 -1.24 5.53 0.72
C TYR A 311 -1.77 5.80 -0.71
N LEU A 312 -1.05 5.43 -1.78
CA LEU A 312 -1.52 5.65 -3.15
C LEU A 312 -2.55 4.57 -3.54
N ASP A 313 -3.63 4.98 -4.20
CA ASP A 313 -4.49 4.04 -4.91
C ASP A 313 -3.70 3.37 -6.05
N SER A 314 -4.16 2.23 -6.54
CA SER A 314 -3.66 1.69 -7.81
C SER A 314 -4.06 2.63 -8.94
N VAL A 315 -3.07 3.15 -9.68
CA VAL A 315 -3.18 4.30 -10.60
C VAL A 315 -3.04 3.81 -12.04
N PRO A 316 -3.77 4.39 -13.03
CA PRO A 316 -3.68 4.00 -14.43
C PRO A 316 -2.27 4.10 -15.01
N ASP A 317 -1.96 3.23 -15.99
CA ASP A 317 -0.65 3.14 -16.65
C ASP A 317 -0.14 4.45 -17.20
N ALA A 318 -1.04 5.27 -17.71
CA ALA A 318 -0.70 6.54 -18.31
C ALA A 318 -0.04 7.54 -17.35
N ILE A 319 -0.21 7.37 -16.04
CA ILE A 319 0.24 8.36 -15.06
C ILE A 319 0.92 7.78 -13.82
N TRP A 320 0.79 6.47 -13.48
CA TRP A 320 1.45 5.94 -12.28
C TRP A 320 2.97 6.15 -12.28
N PRO A 321 3.68 6.09 -13.43
CA PRO A 321 5.10 6.38 -13.47
C PRO A 321 5.43 7.80 -13.01
N ALA A 322 4.61 8.79 -13.43
CA ALA A 322 4.79 10.17 -13.02
C ALA A 322 4.44 10.41 -11.55
N VAL A 323 3.42 9.73 -11.01
CA VAL A 323 3.07 9.80 -9.58
C VAL A 323 4.21 9.25 -8.72
N VAL A 324 4.76 8.08 -9.09
CA VAL A 324 5.92 7.49 -8.41
C VAL A 324 7.14 8.39 -8.53
N PHE A 325 7.46 8.88 -9.71
CA PHE A 325 8.57 9.79 -9.92
C PHE A 325 8.43 11.07 -9.08
N THR A 326 7.21 11.64 -9.02
CA THR A 326 6.92 12.80 -8.17
C THR A 326 7.22 12.52 -6.71
N LEU A 327 6.68 11.43 -6.15
CA LEU A 327 6.91 11.04 -4.76
C LEU A 327 8.41 10.89 -4.45
N VAL A 328 9.14 10.15 -5.29
CA VAL A 328 10.57 9.88 -5.09
C VAL A 328 11.39 11.17 -5.17
N SER A 329 11.14 11.99 -6.19
CA SER A 329 11.85 13.27 -6.36
C SER A 329 11.67 14.22 -5.16
N LEU A 330 10.44 14.26 -4.60
CA LEU A 330 10.12 15.11 -3.44
C LEU A 330 10.72 14.60 -2.12
N LEU A 331 11.17 13.35 -2.07
CA LEU A 331 11.81 12.78 -0.89
C LEU A 331 13.33 12.67 -1.02
N ASP A 332 13.86 12.44 -2.22
CA ASP A 332 15.29 12.15 -2.44
C ASP A 332 16.10 13.36 -2.90
N ASP A 333 15.48 14.37 -3.55
CA ASP A 333 16.15 15.62 -3.89
C ASP A 333 15.99 16.64 -2.75
N PRO A 334 17.06 17.09 -2.09
CA PRO A 334 16.95 17.98 -0.93
C PRO A 334 16.23 19.31 -1.21
N VAL A 335 16.45 19.89 -2.40
CA VAL A 335 15.79 21.15 -2.78
C VAL A 335 14.29 20.93 -3.02
N ALA A 336 13.93 19.82 -3.66
CA ALA A 336 12.53 19.47 -3.84
C ALA A 336 11.85 19.14 -2.51
N ALA A 337 12.56 18.49 -1.58
CA ALA A 337 12.06 18.16 -0.25
C ALA A 337 11.71 19.42 0.57
N ASP A 338 12.59 20.43 0.56
CA ASP A 338 12.34 21.70 1.25
C ASP A 338 11.12 22.43 0.68
N ILE A 339 11.02 22.52 -0.65
CA ILE A 339 9.87 23.14 -1.32
C ILE A 339 8.57 22.34 -1.03
N ALA A 340 8.67 21.03 -1.02
CA ALA A 340 7.54 20.15 -0.74
C ALA A 340 7.06 20.29 0.71
N ALA A 341 7.97 20.33 1.68
CA ALA A 341 7.64 20.50 3.09
C ALA A 341 6.85 21.80 3.33
N GLU A 342 7.29 22.91 2.74
CA GLU A 342 6.58 24.18 2.80
C GLU A 342 5.19 24.10 2.12
N ALA A 343 5.12 23.46 0.94
CA ALA A 343 3.89 23.39 0.16
C ALA A 343 2.79 22.57 0.85
N VAL A 344 3.16 21.49 1.55
CA VAL A 344 2.19 20.59 2.18
C VAL A 344 1.86 20.91 3.64
N GLU A 345 2.61 21.81 4.29
CA GLU A 345 2.40 22.18 5.69
C GLU A 345 0.92 22.51 6.01
N PRO A 346 0.19 23.31 5.20
CA PRO A 346 -1.21 23.65 5.48
C PRO A 346 -2.20 22.47 5.33
N VAL A 347 -1.77 21.36 4.74
CA VAL A 347 -2.61 20.20 4.40
C VAL A 347 -2.07 18.88 4.93
N ALA A 348 -1.00 18.88 5.73
CA ALA A 348 -0.29 17.70 6.19
C ALA A 348 -1.18 16.67 6.96
N THR A 349 -2.31 17.11 7.50
CA THR A 349 -3.28 16.25 8.21
C THR A 349 -4.62 16.10 7.49
N ALA A 350 -4.74 16.57 6.25
CA ALA A 350 -5.99 16.65 5.51
C ALA A 350 -6.40 15.32 4.83
N TRP A 351 -6.12 14.18 5.44
CA TRP A 351 -6.35 12.83 4.87
C TRP A 351 -7.80 12.59 4.43
N ASP A 352 -8.77 12.93 5.30
CA ASP A 352 -10.20 12.72 5.03
C ASP A 352 -10.68 13.56 3.86
N ILE A 353 -10.36 14.87 3.87
CA ILE A 353 -10.78 15.78 2.81
C ILE A 353 -10.10 15.42 1.48
N ALA A 354 -8.83 15.00 1.49
CA ALA A 354 -8.10 14.53 0.33
C ALA A 354 -8.77 13.30 -0.30
N ALA A 355 -9.10 12.31 0.51
CA ALA A 355 -9.76 11.10 0.05
C ALA A 355 -11.19 11.38 -0.46
N ARG A 356 -11.90 12.32 0.16
CA ARG A 356 -13.31 12.60 -0.17
C ARG A 356 -13.46 13.44 -1.43
N VAL A 357 -12.77 14.58 -1.52
CA VAL A 357 -12.96 15.54 -2.61
C VAL A 357 -11.77 15.71 -3.53
N GLY A 358 -10.62 15.09 -3.21
CA GLY A 358 -9.39 15.18 -4.00
C GLY A 358 -8.96 16.64 -4.17
N LEU A 359 -8.64 17.02 -5.40
CA LEU A 359 -8.22 18.36 -5.78
C LEU A 359 -9.37 19.41 -5.79
N GLY A 360 -10.58 19.02 -5.39
CA GLY A 360 -11.68 19.97 -5.16
C GLY A 360 -11.49 20.84 -3.90
N ASP A 361 -10.58 20.50 -2.98
CA ASP A 361 -10.15 21.40 -1.90
C ASP A 361 -9.05 22.34 -2.41
N GLN A 362 -9.25 23.66 -2.28
CA GLN A 362 -8.34 24.67 -2.83
C GLN A 362 -6.92 24.60 -2.24
N ARG A 363 -6.77 24.19 -0.99
CA ARG A 363 -5.46 24.07 -0.34
C ARG A 363 -4.68 22.86 -0.90
N LEU A 364 -5.36 21.71 -1.05
CA LEU A 364 -4.80 20.53 -1.69
C LEU A 364 -4.46 20.77 -3.16
N TYR A 365 -5.33 21.50 -3.89
CA TYR A 365 -5.05 21.91 -5.25
C TYR A 365 -3.80 22.77 -5.36
N THR A 366 -3.64 23.77 -4.47
CA THR A 366 -2.47 24.65 -4.45
C THR A 366 -1.20 23.87 -4.15
N ALA A 367 -1.23 22.98 -3.14
CA ALA A 367 -0.10 22.10 -2.81
C ALA A 367 0.23 21.17 -3.98
N ALA A 368 -0.75 20.52 -4.58
CA ALA A 368 -0.58 19.59 -5.70
C ALA A 368 0.11 20.25 -6.90
N ASN A 369 -0.35 21.44 -7.31
CA ASN A 369 0.30 22.18 -8.41
C ASN A 369 1.77 22.47 -8.10
N ARG A 370 2.08 22.88 -6.87
CA ARG A 370 3.48 23.16 -6.47
C ARG A 370 4.33 21.90 -6.50
N LEU A 371 3.84 20.78 -5.95
CA LEU A 371 4.56 19.51 -5.93
C LEU A 371 4.83 18.97 -7.34
N VAL A 372 3.80 18.97 -8.19
CA VAL A 372 3.91 18.45 -9.56
C VAL A 372 4.80 19.33 -10.41
N ALA A 373 4.76 20.67 -10.25
CA ALA A 373 5.66 21.59 -10.94
C ALA A 373 7.13 21.32 -10.58
N VAL A 374 7.44 21.16 -9.30
CA VAL A 374 8.81 20.84 -8.83
C VAL A 374 9.31 19.52 -9.40
N ALA A 375 8.46 18.49 -9.47
CA ALA A 375 8.81 17.21 -10.07
C ALA A 375 8.98 17.31 -11.60
N ALA A 376 8.12 18.09 -12.27
CA ALA A 376 8.19 18.29 -13.72
C ALA A 376 9.51 18.95 -14.20
N GLU A 377 10.10 19.85 -13.39
CA GLU A 377 11.40 20.44 -13.67
C GLU A 377 12.55 19.42 -13.65
N ARG A 378 12.34 18.25 -13.04
CA ARG A 378 13.35 17.19 -12.82
C ARG A 378 13.09 15.96 -13.66
N VAL A 379 11.99 15.94 -14.41
CA VAL A 379 11.54 14.74 -15.11
C VAL A 379 12.50 14.37 -16.25
N PRO A 380 12.99 13.12 -16.35
CA PRO A 380 13.78 12.65 -17.48
C PRO A 380 12.91 12.46 -18.72
N ALA A 381 13.53 12.53 -19.91
CA ALA A 381 12.84 12.47 -21.19
C ALA A 381 11.89 11.25 -21.33
N GLY A 382 12.28 10.09 -20.80
CA GLY A 382 11.46 8.85 -20.88
C GLY A 382 10.14 8.91 -20.10
N LEU A 383 10.00 9.84 -19.15
CA LEU A 383 8.77 10.03 -18.35
C LEU A 383 8.01 11.31 -18.72
N GLY A 384 8.48 12.06 -19.72
CA GLY A 384 7.93 13.38 -20.06
C GLY A 384 6.45 13.34 -20.41
N GLU A 385 5.98 12.34 -21.15
CA GLU A 385 4.57 12.20 -21.53
C GLU A 385 3.68 11.91 -20.32
N ALA A 386 4.06 10.97 -19.46
CA ALA A 386 3.32 10.66 -18.25
C ALA A 386 3.26 11.87 -17.30
N MET A 387 4.37 12.59 -17.16
CA MET A 387 4.41 13.81 -16.35
C MET A 387 3.53 14.91 -16.93
N GLN A 388 3.53 15.12 -18.25
CA GLN A 388 2.65 16.11 -18.89
C GLN A 388 1.18 15.78 -18.68
N ARG A 389 0.80 14.50 -18.73
CA ARG A 389 -0.56 14.06 -18.41
C ARG A 389 -0.91 14.37 -16.95
N LEU A 390 0.00 14.09 -16.02
CA LEU A 390 -0.19 14.39 -14.61
C LEU A 390 -0.33 15.89 -14.35
N VAL A 391 0.57 16.71 -14.89
CA VAL A 391 0.50 18.19 -14.82
C VAL A 391 -0.85 18.69 -15.31
N THR A 392 -1.25 18.26 -16.52
CA THR A 392 -2.52 18.68 -17.12
C THR A 392 -3.73 18.28 -16.28
N ALA A 393 -3.73 17.09 -15.67
CA ALA A 393 -4.79 16.64 -14.79
C ALA A 393 -4.88 17.52 -13.53
N VAL A 394 -3.74 17.76 -12.88
CA VAL A 394 -3.67 18.60 -11.67
C VAL A 394 -4.09 20.04 -11.95
N GLU A 395 -3.61 20.65 -13.04
CA GLU A 395 -4.02 22.03 -13.45
C GLU A 395 -5.54 22.15 -13.65
N ARG A 396 -6.20 21.08 -14.08
CA ARG A 396 -7.66 21.01 -14.24
C ARG A 396 -8.39 20.61 -12.95
N ALA A 397 -7.69 20.50 -11.82
CA ALA A 397 -8.20 20.00 -10.55
C ALA A 397 -8.84 18.59 -10.68
N ARG A 398 -8.30 17.73 -11.53
CA ARG A 398 -8.78 16.37 -11.78
C ARG A 398 -7.78 15.31 -11.28
N CYS A 399 -8.33 14.19 -10.88
CA CYS A 399 -7.58 12.97 -10.56
C CYS A 399 -8.18 11.79 -11.35
N PRO A 400 -7.53 10.62 -11.40
CA PRO A 400 -8.04 9.45 -12.12
C PRO A 400 -9.48 9.05 -11.77
N ALA A 401 -9.89 9.26 -10.51
CA ALA A 401 -11.27 8.99 -10.08
C ALA A 401 -12.31 9.81 -10.82
N ASP A 402 -11.98 11.04 -11.25
CA ASP A 402 -12.89 11.88 -12.03
C ASP A 402 -13.06 11.31 -13.43
N ASP A 403 -11.97 10.92 -14.09
CA ASP A 403 -11.99 10.36 -15.45
C ASP A 403 -12.69 9.00 -15.47
N PHE A 404 -12.43 8.14 -14.48
CA PHE A 404 -13.13 6.87 -14.33
C PHE A 404 -14.63 7.09 -14.06
N SER A 405 -14.98 8.07 -13.24
CA SER A 405 -16.40 8.41 -12.97
C SER A 405 -17.13 8.87 -14.24
N ASP A 406 -16.50 9.72 -15.05
CA ASP A 406 -17.08 10.19 -16.31
C ASP A 406 -17.31 9.01 -17.28
N GLN A 407 -16.33 8.11 -17.43
CA GLN A 407 -16.48 6.91 -18.24
C GLN A 407 -17.61 5.98 -17.74
N VAL A 408 -17.75 5.84 -16.42
CA VAL A 408 -18.83 5.03 -15.83
C VAL A 408 -20.20 5.68 -16.04
N ILE A 409 -20.30 7.01 -15.94
CA ILE A 409 -21.56 7.75 -16.19
C ILE A 409 -21.97 7.61 -17.65
N GLU A 410 -21.02 7.69 -18.57
CA GLU A 410 -21.28 7.59 -20.01
C GLU A 410 -21.60 6.16 -20.47
N ASN A 411 -20.84 5.16 -20.02
CA ASN A 411 -20.86 3.80 -20.57
C ASN A 411 -21.45 2.75 -19.60
N GLY A 412 -21.62 3.09 -18.33
CA GLY A 412 -21.99 2.17 -17.27
C GLY A 412 -20.77 1.38 -16.71
N ILE A 413 -20.85 0.98 -15.45
CA ILE A 413 -19.75 0.32 -14.71
C ILE A 413 -19.25 -0.94 -15.44
N ARG A 414 -20.19 -1.79 -15.88
CA ARG A 414 -19.84 -3.06 -16.53
C ARG A 414 -19.03 -2.85 -17.81
N ALA A 415 -19.49 -1.98 -18.69
CA ALA A 415 -18.80 -1.71 -19.96
C ALA A 415 -17.41 -1.11 -19.74
N THR A 416 -17.30 -0.13 -18.83
CA THR A 416 -16.03 0.51 -18.48
C THR A 416 -15.02 -0.51 -17.91
N VAL A 417 -15.44 -1.35 -16.97
CA VAL A 417 -14.55 -2.40 -16.41
C VAL A 417 -14.16 -3.44 -17.46
N THR A 418 -15.10 -3.83 -18.35
CA THR A 418 -14.80 -4.76 -19.46
C THR A 418 -13.75 -4.17 -20.41
N TRP A 419 -13.90 -2.91 -20.77
CA TRP A 419 -12.95 -2.21 -21.63
C TRP A 419 -11.54 -2.13 -21.01
N LEU A 420 -11.44 -1.71 -19.74
CA LEU A 420 -10.18 -1.70 -19.00
C LEU A 420 -9.54 -3.10 -18.90
N ALA A 421 -10.35 -4.13 -18.64
CA ALA A 421 -9.87 -5.50 -18.49
C ALA A 421 -9.36 -6.12 -19.80
N ARG A 422 -9.80 -5.63 -20.95
CA ARG A 422 -9.30 -6.06 -22.27
C ARG A 422 -7.95 -5.40 -22.61
N GLY A 423 -7.59 -4.34 -21.90
CA GLY A 423 -6.38 -3.56 -22.22
C GLY A 423 -6.51 -2.78 -23.54
N ASP A 424 -7.74 -2.50 -23.95
CA ASP A 424 -7.98 -1.66 -25.11
C ASP A 424 -7.50 -0.23 -24.81
N PRO A 425 -6.70 0.42 -25.69
CA PRO A 425 -6.08 1.73 -25.46
C PRO A 425 -7.10 2.88 -25.40
#